data_09f1f7fcc09d2dc0e36bee37a6efaa10
#
_entry.id   09f1f7fcc09d2dc0e36bee37a6efaa10
#
_cell.length_a   1.000
_cell.length_b   1.000
_cell.length_c   1.000
_cell.angle_alpha   90.00
_cell.angle_beta   90.00
_cell.angle_gamma   90.00
#
_symmetry.space_group_name_H-M   'P 1'
#
loop_
_entity.id
_entity.type
_entity.pdbx_description
1 polymer ?
#
loop_
_entity_poly.entity_id
_entity_poly.type
_entity_poly.pdbx_seq_one_letter_code
_entity_poly.pdbx_strand_id
1 'polypeptide(L)'
;MNYMKHLYNISLLLAVFVFAACSPEVDELFNETASERINKAIKEDLNILQSAKNGWVIEYYPSPTKMYGGYTILTSFDDKKNATVSCDLFASDKKVTSLYDVKQSTGPTLTFDSYNEIFHLFSEPLNNLGIGSSGKGMEGDYEFLILECTPEKVMLKGKKTGTTMLMTPLPENKTWKEYLDEVKAVSKEASPALYDVKVGTEKKYDVEQLYHKFVLTHEDGTQEDLPFVYTTDGIKFYEP
;
A
#
# COMPACT_ATOMS: atom_id res chain seq x y z
N MET A 1 -55.39 40.94 31.50
CA MET A 1 -54.97 41.21 30.12
C MET A 1 -53.48 41.60 30.01
N ASN A 2 -52.85 42.06 31.08
CA ASN A 2 -51.39 42.42 31.03
C ASN A 2 -50.43 41.22 31.15
N TYR A 3 -50.81 40.17 31.86
CA TYR A 3 -49.92 38.97 32.04
C TYR A 3 -49.63 38.23 30.74
N MET A 4 -50.61 38.06 29.86
CA MET A 4 -50.42 37.43 28.56
C MET A 4 -49.48 38.20 27.62
N LYS A 5 -49.49 39.55 27.67
CA LYS A 5 -48.60 40.37 26.88
C LYS A 5 -47.14 40.25 27.36
N HIS A 6 -46.91 40.12 28.67
CA HIS A 6 -45.57 39.89 29.21
C HIS A 6 -45.04 38.48 28.88
N LEU A 7 -45.89 37.46 28.90
CA LEU A 7 -45.52 36.11 28.51
C LEU A 7 -45.14 36.01 27.02
N TYR A 8 -45.92 36.74 26.16
CA TYR A 8 -45.62 36.78 24.72
C TYR A 8 -44.30 37.49 24.42
N ASN A 9 -44.01 38.59 25.12
CA ASN A 9 -42.77 39.33 24.96
C ASN A 9 -41.56 38.54 25.48
N ILE A 10 -41.69 37.75 26.57
CA ILE A 10 -40.63 36.88 27.09
C ILE A 10 -40.39 35.71 26.15
N SER A 11 -41.45 35.11 25.58
CA SER A 11 -41.36 34.04 24.60
C SER A 11 -40.69 34.50 23.29
N LEU A 12 -41.01 35.73 22.83
CA LEU A 12 -40.41 36.34 21.65
C LEU A 12 -38.92 36.66 21.88
N LEU A 13 -38.55 37.12 23.08
CA LEU A 13 -37.17 37.39 23.46
C LEU A 13 -36.33 36.09 23.54
N LEU A 14 -36.93 35.03 24.10
CA LEU A 14 -36.29 33.72 24.15
C LEU A 14 -36.06 33.09 22.76
N ALA A 15 -37.02 33.27 21.83
CA ALA A 15 -36.90 32.80 20.45
C ALA A 15 -35.79 33.53 19.68
N VAL A 16 -35.52 34.80 19.95
CA VAL A 16 -34.44 35.58 19.31
C VAL A 16 -33.06 35.08 19.80
N PHE A 17 -32.92 34.66 21.07
CA PHE A 17 -31.65 34.14 21.60
C PHE A 17 -31.30 32.75 21.05
N VAL A 18 -32.29 31.94 20.63
CA VAL A 18 -32.01 30.62 20.07
C VAL A 18 -31.42 30.69 18.64
N PHE A 19 -31.71 31.76 17.90
CA PHE A 19 -31.15 32.00 16.56
C PHE A 19 -29.75 32.62 16.54
N ALA A 20 -29.29 33.20 17.66
CA ALA A 20 -27.96 33.79 17.77
C ALA A 20 -26.86 32.80 18.21
N ALA A 21 -27.24 31.57 18.56
CA ALA A 21 -26.30 30.58 19.12
C ALA A 21 -25.70 29.61 18.09
N CYS A 22 -25.91 29.81 16.79
CA CYS A 22 -25.32 28.98 15.73
C CYS A 22 -24.60 29.86 14.70
N SER A 23 -23.55 30.52 15.10
CA SER A 23 -22.41 30.72 14.21
C SER A 23 -21.33 29.76 14.68
N PRO A 24 -20.99 28.71 13.94
CA PRO A 24 -19.74 28.00 14.18
C PRO A 24 -18.63 28.96 13.77
N GLU A 25 -18.05 29.71 14.72
CA GLU A 25 -16.67 30.14 14.58
C GLU A 25 -15.84 28.85 14.58
N VAL A 26 -15.78 28.22 13.41
CA VAL A 26 -14.69 27.30 13.10
C VAL A 26 -13.49 28.23 13.00
N ASP A 27 -12.67 28.28 14.07
CA ASP A 27 -11.30 28.75 13.95
C ASP A 27 -10.71 27.99 12.76
N GLU A 28 -10.61 28.65 11.60
CA GLU A 28 -9.94 28.10 10.44
C GLU A 28 -8.45 28.04 10.79
N LEU A 29 -8.04 26.95 11.45
CA LEU A 29 -6.63 26.60 11.70
C LEU A 29 -5.83 26.54 10.39
N PHE A 30 -6.51 26.55 9.24
CA PHE A 30 -5.94 26.49 7.90
C PHE A 30 -6.64 27.48 6.98
N ASN A 31 -5.87 28.22 6.19
CA ASN A 31 -6.38 29.15 5.18
C ASN A 31 -7.10 28.50 3.99
N GLU A 32 -7.12 27.15 3.94
CA GLU A 32 -7.71 26.34 2.86
C GLU A 32 -8.70 25.33 3.45
N THR A 33 -9.81 25.11 2.74
CA THR A 33 -10.78 24.07 3.12
C THR A 33 -10.15 22.67 3.07
N ALA A 34 -10.72 21.70 3.79
CA ALA A 34 -10.25 20.31 3.76
C ALA A 34 -10.25 19.73 2.32
N SER A 35 -11.25 20.09 1.50
CA SER A 35 -11.34 19.65 0.10
C SER A 35 -10.22 20.25 -0.76
N GLU A 36 -9.90 21.53 -0.59
CA GLU A 36 -8.81 22.18 -1.33
C GLU A 36 -7.45 21.56 -0.97
N ARG A 37 -7.20 21.31 0.31
CA ARG A 37 -5.96 20.63 0.75
C ARG A 37 -5.81 19.25 0.16
N ILE A 38 -6.89 18.43 0.14
CA ILE A 38 -6.84 17.10 -0.45
C ILE A 38 -6.62 17.18 -1.96
N ASN A 39 -7.29 18.07 -2.68
CA ASN A 39 -7.10 18.25 -4.12
C ASN A 39 -5.68 18.70 -4.46
N LYS A 40 -5.09 19.55 -3.64
CA LYS A 40 -3.69 19.97 -3.78
C LYS A 40 -2.74 18.79 -3.57
N ALA A 41 -2.93 18.02 -2.49
CA ALA A 41 -2.15 16.83 -2.21
C ALA A 41 -2.24 15.81 -3.37
N ILE A 42 -3.43 15.52 -3.88
CA ILE A 42 -3.63 14.63 -5.04
C ILE A 42 -2.82 15.10 -6.25
N LYS A 43 -2.81 16.42 -6.53
CA LYS A 43 -2.05 16.96 -7.66
C LYS A 43 -0.54 16.85 -7.43
N GLU A 44 -0.07 17.10 -6.23
CA GLU A 44 1.33 16.97 -5.84
C GLU A 44 1.76 15.50 -5.94
N ASP A 45 0.99 14.57 -5.40
CA ASP A 45 1.24 13.13 -5.46
C ASP A 45 1.31 12.62 -6.91
N LEU A 46 0.37 13.04 -7.77
CA LEU A 46 0.39 12.70 -9.19
C LEU A 46 1.69 13.17 -9.86
N ASN A 47 2.12 14.40 -9.59
CA ASN A 47 3.36 14.92 -10.17
C ASN A 47 4.58 14.12 -9.70
N ILE A 48 4.63 13.71 -8.44
CA ILE A 48 5.71 12.90 -7.88
C ILE A 48 5.69 11.50 -8.48
N LEU A 49 4.53 10.83 -8.53
CA LEU A 49 4.41 9.50 -9.12
C LEU A 49 4.89 9.46 -10.57
N GLN A 50 4.61 10.53 -11.35
CA GLN A 50 5.03 10.66 -12.75
C GLN A 50 6.49 11.10 -12.93
N SER A 51 7.15 11.60 -11.88
CA SER A 51 8.51 12.16 -11.96
C SER A 51 9.62 11.12 -12.05
N ALA A 52 9.39 9.89 -11.60
CA ALA A 52 10.40 8.83 -11.61
C ALA A 52 10.68 8.36 -13.05
N LYS A 53 11.80 8.78 -13.62
CA LYS A 53 12.15 8.54 -15.03
C LYS A 53 12.15 7.08 -15.45
N ASN A 54 12.60 6.20 -14.55
CA ASN A 54 12.63 4.75 -14.79
C ASN A 54 11.49 4.02 -14.05
N GLY A 55 10.58 4.76 -13.42
CA GLY A 55 9.49 4.22 -12.61
C GLY A 55 9.92 3.88 -11.18
N TRP A 56 9.12 3.06 -10.54
CA TRP A 56 9.17 2.75 -9.11
C TRP A 56 9.30 1.25 -8.87
N VAL A 57 9.94 0.88 -7.78
CA VAL A 57 9.95 -0.46 -7.20
C VAL A 57 8.99 -0.45 -6.01
N ILE A 58 8.01 -1.35 -5.99
CA ILE A 58 7.08 -1.54 -4.88
C ILE A 58 7.44 -2.82 -4.14
N GLU A 59 7.66 -2.74 -2.85
CA GLU A 59 7.70 -3.87 -1.93
C GLU A 59 6.26 -4.23 -1.56
N TYR A 60 5.64 -5.12 -2.34
CA TYR A 60 4.22 -5.41 -2.27
C TYR A 60 3.94 -6.62 -1.38
N TYR A 61 3.14 -6.44 -0.34
CA TYR A 61 2.74 -7.50 0.59
C TYR A 61 1.23 -7.74 0.52
N PRO A 62 0.78 -8.81 -0.16
CA PRO A 62 -0.61 -9.21 -0.12
C PRO A 62 -0.98 -9.79 1.25
N SER A 63 -2.28 -9.83 1.56
CA SER A 63 -2.85 -10.33 2.80
C SER A 63 -2.58 -9.43 4.03
N PRO A 64 -3.58 -9.24 4.90
CA PRO A 64 -3.41 -8.52 6.17
C PRO A 64 -2.35 -9.13 7.08
N THR A 65 -2.21 -10.45 7.04
CA THR A 65 -1.25 -11.23 7.85
C THR A 65 0.09 -11.41 7.18
N LYS A 66 0.26 -10.97 5.92
CA LYS A 66 1.47 -11.14 5.11
C LYS A 66 1.91 -12.61 4.97
N MET A 67 0.95 -13.54 5.05
CA MET A 67 1.23 -14.99 5.06
C MET A 67 1.90 -15.51 3.78
N TYR A 68 1.85 -14.72 2.70
CA TYR A 68 2.52 -15.03 1.42
C TYR A 68 3.86 -14.32 1.26
N GLY A 69 4.26 -13.47 2.24
CA GLY A 69 5.42 -12.59 2.16
C GLY A 69 5.25 -11.47 1.14
N GLY A 70 6.35 -10.92 0.66
CA GLY A 70 6.40 -9.77 -0.25
C GLY A 70 6.83 -10.12 -1.67
N TYR A 71 6.41 -9.32 -2.62
CA TYR A 71 6.71 -9.44 -4.05
C TYR A 71 7.25 -8.12 -4.58
N THR A 72 8.21 -8.19 -5.49
CA THR A 72 8.77 -7.02 -6.16
C THR A 72 7.93 -6.67 -7.38
N ILE A 73 7.22 -5.53 -7.31
CA ILE A 73 6.47 -4.97 -8.44
C ILE A 73 7.18 -3.73 -8.94
N LEU A 74 7.39 -3.63 -10.25
CA LEU A 74 7.85 -2.42 -10.93
C LEU A 74 6.66 -1.71 -11.55
N THR A 75 6.60 -0.38 -11.41
CA THR A 75 5.53 0.42 -12.00
C THR A 75 6.04 1.77 -12.50
N SER A 76 5.45 2.28 -13.56
CA SER A 76 5.63 3.66 -14.02
C SER A 76 4.28 4.28 -14.33
N PHE A 77 4.18 5.59 -14.15
CA PHE A 77 2.97 6.36 -14.34
C PHE A 77 3.20 7.45 -15.38
N ASP A 78 2.27 7.59 -16.35
CA ASP A 78 2.33 8.65 -17.34
C ASP A 78 1.24 9.73 -17.14
N ASP A 79 1.36 10.82 -17.87
CA ASP A 79 0.42 11.96 -17.85
C ASP A 79 -0.94 11.65 -18.50
N LYS A 80 -1.05 10.51 -19.20
CA LYS A 80 -2.29 10.01 -19.81
C LYS A 80 -3.06 9.05 -18.91
N LYS A 81 -2.64 8.96 -17.65
CA LYS A 81 -3.19 8.05 -16.62
C LYS A 81 -2.97 6.56 -16.94
N ASN A 82 -1.91 6.22 -17.66
CA ASN A 82 -1.51 4.83 -17.80
C ASN A 82 -0.46 4.47 -16.73
N ALA A 83 -0.67 3.32 -16.09
CA ALA A 83 0.32 2.64 -15.28
C ALA A 83 0.83 1.42 -16.03
N THR A 84 2.13 1.36 -16.28
CA THR A 84 2.80 0.15 -16.78
C THR A 84 3.38 -0.60 -15.61
N VAL A 85 3.14 -1.90 -15.53
CA VAL A 85 3.47 -2.75 -14.37
C VAL A 85 4.22 -4.00 -14.83
N SER A 86 5.17 -4.46 -14.03
CA SER A 86 5.88 -5.73 -14.14
C SER A 86 6.07 -6.33 -12.75
N CYS A 87 6.34 -7.64 -12.62
CA CYS A 87 6.46 -8.30 -11.33
C CYS A 87 7.41 -9.50 -11.43
N ASP A 88 8.05 -9.83 -10.31
CA ASP A 88 8.96 -10.96 -10.16
C ASP A 88 8.30 -12.34 -10.35
N LEU A 89 6.97 -12.44 -10.23
CA LEU A 89 6.20 -13.67 -10.50
C LEU A 89 6.08 -14.04 -11.98
N PHE A 90 6.33 -13.10 -12.88
CA PHE A 90 6.18 -13.29 -14.34
C PHE A 90 7.52 -13.24 -15.06
N ALA A 91 7.54 -13.50 -16.37
CA ALA A 91 8.74 -13.26 -17.18
C ALA A 91 9.23 -11.82 -17.01
N SER A 92 10.53 -11.61 -16.86
CA SER A 92 11.10 -10.30 -16.50
C SER A 92 10.90 -9.21 -17.56
N ASP A 93 10.56 -9.59 -18.78
CA ASP A 93 10.19 -8.70 -19.89
C ASP A 93 8.68 -8.48 -20.01
N LYS A 94 7.85 -9.23 -19.23
CA LYS A 94 6.40 -9.04 -19.24
C LYS A 94 6.04 -7.70 -18.61
N LYS A 95 5.29 -6.90 -19.38
CA LYS A 95 4.72 -5.62 -18.93
C LYS A 95 3.25 -5.59 -19.25
N VAL A 96 2.46 -5.06 -18.33
CA VAL A 96 1.02 -4.86 -18.49
C VAL A 96 0.72 -3.39 -18.24
N THR A 97 -0.05 -2.77 -19.13
CA THR A 97 -0.46 -1.36 -18.99
C THR A 97 -1.96 -1.30 -18.73
N SER A 98 -2.36 -0.53 -17.72
CA SER A 98 -3.75 -0.29 -17.33
C SER A 98 -3.93 1.17 -16.93
N LEU A 99 -5.17 1.60 -16.76
CA LEU A 99 -5.46 2.94 -16.25
C LEU A 99 -5.25 2.99 -14.73
N TYR A 100 -4.70 4.11 -14.27
CA TYR A 100 -4.62 4.45 -12.85
C TYR A 100 -5.21 5.83 -12.58
N ASP A 101 -5.51 6.11 -11.34
CA ASP A 101 -5.82 7.47 -10.87
C ASP A 101 -5.39 7.66 -9.42
N VAL A 102 -5.28 8.92 -9.00
CA VAL A 102 -5.21 9.28 -7.58
C VAL A 102 -6.48 10.01 -7.23
N LYS A 103 -7.31 9.38 -6.39
CA LYS A 103 -8.65 9.85 -6.04
C LYS A 103 -8.74 10.23 -4.58
N GLN A 104 -9.72 11.10 -4.27
CA GLN A 104 -10.08 11.37 -2.90
C GLN A 104 -10.87 10.18 -2.31
N SER A 105 -10.40 9.66 -1.18
CA SER A 105 -11.12 8.72 -0.32
C SER A 105 -11.04 9.23 1.13
N THR A 106 -10.49 8.48 2.07
CA THR A 106 -10.10 8.99 3.40
C THR A 106 -8.85 9.88 3.35
N GLY A 107 -8.18 9.94 2.21
CA GLY A 107 -7.03 10.74 1.80
C GLY A 107 -6.74 10.50 0.32
N PRO A 108 -5.62 11.00 -0.22
CA PRO A 108 -5.18 10.65 -1.55
C PRO A 108 -5.01 9.14 -1.67
N THR A 109 -5.64 8.55 -2.68
CA THR A 109 -5.68 7.09 -2.86
C THR A 109 -5.31 6.75 -4.30
N LEU A 110 -4.17 6.06 -4.48
CA LEU A 110 -3.75 5.48 -5.75
C LEU A 110 -4.64 4.28 -6.07
N THR A 111 -5.24 4.27 -7.26
CA THR A 111 -6.10 3.17 -7.71
C THR A 111 -5.71 2.70 -9.11
N PHE A 112 -5.78 1.38 -9.35
CA PHE A 112 -5.66 0.80 -10.68
C PHE A 112 -7.07 0.59 -11.23
N ASP A 113 -7.56 1.58 -12.00
CA ASP A 113 -8.97 1.73 -12.39
C ASP A 113 -9.45 0.73 -13.42
N SER A 114 -8.56 0.19 -14.24
CA SER A 114 -8.86 -0.89 -15.16
C SER A 114 -8.11 -2.16 -14.80
N TYR A 115 -8.62 -3.29 -15.27
CA TYR A 115 -7.99 -4.58 -14.98
C TYR A 115 -6.51 -4.58 -15.36
N ASN A 116 -5.66 -4.89 -14.38
CA ASN A 116 -4.24 -5.11 -14.53
C ASN A 116 -3.93 -6.54 -14.08
N GLU A 117 -3.52 -7.39 -15.01
CA GLU A 117 -3.27 -8.81 -14.74
C GLU A 117 -2.30 -9.05 -13.57
N ILE A 118 -1.35 -8.12 -13.35
CA ILE A 118 -0.35 -8.26 -12.29
C ILE A 118 -0.95 -7.91 -10.93
N PHE A 119 -1.51 -6.71 -10.74
CA PHE A 119 -2.10 -6.35 -9.45
C PHE A 119 -3.33 -7.18 -9.11
N HIS A 120 -4.20 -7.46 -10.10
CA HIS A 120 -5.41 -8.24 -9.85
C HIS A 120 -5.12 -9.70 -9.56
N LEU A 121 -3.98 -10.26 -10.04
CA LEU A 121 -3.53 -11.59 -9.64
C LEU A 121 -3.56 -11.79 -8.12
N PHE A 122 -3.06 -10.81 -7.38
CA PHE A 122 -2.99 -10.88 -5.91
C PHE A 122 -4.38 -10.79 -5.25
N SER A 123 -5.36 -10.21 -5.91
CA SER A 123 -6.73 -10.05 -5.41
C SER A 123 -7.70 -11.13 -5.90
N GLU A 124 -7.34 -11.89 -6.92
CA GLU A 124 -8.20 -12.90 -7.54
C GLU A 124 -8.31 -14.15 -6.67
N PRO A 125 -9.55 -14.59 -6.33
CA PRO A 125 -9.77 -15.82 -5.55
C PRO A 125 -9.23 -17.09 -6.23
N LEU A 126 -9.20 -17.11 -7.56
CA LEU A 126 -8.75 -18.22 -8.40
C LEU A 126 -7.77 -17.67 -9.44
N ASN A 127 -6.57 -17.27 -9.00
CA ASN A 127 -5.57 -16.79 -9.93
C ASN A 127 -4.93 -17.93 -10.73
N ASN A 128 -4.43 -17.61 -11.92
CA ASN A 128 -3.87 -18.57 -12.87
C ASN A 128 -2.55 -19.22 -12.42
N LEU A 129 -1.89 -18.68 -11.39
CA LEU A 129 -0.69 -19.27 -10.79
C LEU A 129 -1.00 -20.27 -9.66
N GLY A 130 -2.27 -20.37 -9.24
CA GLY A 130 -2.70 -21.25 -8.16
C GLY A 130 -2.11 -20.89 -6.78
N ILE A 131 -1.65 -19.64 -6.60
CA ILE A 131 -1.09 -19.14 -5.35
C ILE A 131 -2.20 -18.57 -4.49
N GLY A 132 -2.22 -18.93 -3.20
CA GLY A 132 -3.18 -18.41 -2.24
C GLY A 132 -4.13 -19.46 -1.68
N SER A 133 -5.01 -19.03 -0.77
CA SER A 133 -6.00 -19.90 -0.15
C SER A 133 -7.17 -20.18 -1.10
N SER A 134 -7.70 -21.40 -1.06
CA SER A 134 -8.84 -21.80 -1.89
C SER A 134 -10.03 -20.83 -1.73
N GLY A 135 -10.51 -20.28 -2.83
CA GLY A 135 -11.63 -19.34 -2.88
C GLY A 135 -11.34 -17.93 -2.34
N LYS A 136 -10.10 -17.63 -1.93
CA LYS A 136 -9.68 -16.30 -1.43
C LYS A 136 -8.48 -15.72 -2.18
N GLY A 137 -7.69 -16.57 -2.85
CA GLY A 137 -6.43 -16.16 -3.46
C GLY A 137 -5.44 -15.63 -2.41
N MET A 138 -4.70 -14.60 -2.74
CA MET A 138 -3.72 -13.97 -1.86
C MET A 138 -4.29 -12.77 -1.08
N GLU A 139 -5.56 -12.43 -1.26
CA GLU A 139 -6.27 -11.33 -0.59
C GLU A 139 -5.63 -9.93 -0.76
N GLY A 140 -4.92 -9.71 -1.86
CA GLY A 140 -4.19 -8.48 -2.11
C GLY A 140 -5.05 -7.25 -2.41
N ASP A 141 -4.41 -6.08 -2.42
CA ASP A 141 -4.99 -4.77 -2.75
C ASP A 141 -4.60 -4.31 -4.16
N TYR A 142 -5.46 -3.52 -4.77
CA TYR A 142 -5.19 -2.71 -5.97
C TYR A 142 -5.61 -1.24 -5.77
N GLU A 143 -6.00 -0.88 -4.54
CA GLU A 143 -6.26 0.47 -4.08
C GLU A 143 -5.41 0.76 -2.84
N PHE A 144 -4.70 1.89 -2.84
CA PHE A 144 -3.71 2.21 -1.83
C PHE A 144 -3.86 3.66 -1.36
N LEU A 145 -4.08 3.85 -0.06
CA LEU A 145 -3.96 5.16 0.56
C LEU A 145 -2.50 5.60 0.51
N ILE A 146 -2.24 6.80 0.02
CA ILE A 146 -0.91 7.41 0.03
C ILE A 146 -0.71 8.05 1.40
N LEU A 147 0.25 7.55 2.18
CA LEU A 147 0.58 8.07 3.51
C LEU A 147 1.67 9.13 3.44
N GLU A 148 2.62 8.96 2.55
CA GLU A 148 3.73 9.87 2.28
C GLU A 148 4.08 9.77 0.80
N CYS A 149 4.35 10.90 0.14
CA CYS A 149 4.74 10.93 -1.26
C CYS A 149 5.84 11.96 -1.46
N THR A 150 7.05 11.48 -1.70
CA THR A 150 8.24 12.28 -2.01
C THR A 150 8.96 11.72 -3.22
N PRO A 151 9.86 12.47 -3.88
CA PRO A 151 10.64 11.93 -5.00
C PRO A 151 11.53 10.74 -4.63
N GLU A 152 11.89 10.59 -3.34
CA GLU A 152 12.77 9.54 -2.82
C GLU A 152 12.01 8.29 -2.41
N LYS A 153 10.76 8.45 -1.96
CA LYS A 153 9.91 7.34 -1.51
C LYS A 153 8.43 7.67 -1.51
N VAL A 154 7.62 6.66 -1.70
CA VAL A 154 6.17 6.73 -1.48
C VAL A 154 5.77 5.62 -0.51
N MET A 155 5.08 6.00 0.57
CA MET A 155 4.51 5.05 1.52
C MET A 155 3.04 4.84 1.19
N LEU A 156 2.70 3.59 0.89
CA LEU A 156 1.34 3.17 0.57
C LEU A 156 0.75 2.34 1.70
N LYS A 157 -0.57 2.40 1.86
CA LYS A 157 -1.31 1.50 2.75
C LYS A 157 -2.46 0.87 1.96
N GLY A 158 -2.46 -0.46 1.89
CA GLY A 158 -3.54 -1.22 1.27
C GLY A 158 -4.89 -0.86 1.89
N LYS A 159 -5.86 -0.51 1.07
CA LYS A 159 -7.17 -0.04 1.53
C LYS A 159 -7.98 -1.16 2.20
N LYS A 160 -7.86 -2.39 1.70
CA LYS A 160 -8.51 -3.59 2.21
C LYS A 160 -7.68 -4.25 3.31
N THR A 161 -6.39 -4.47 3.05
CA THR A 161 -5.50 -5.22 3.95
C THR A 161 -4.97 -4.40 5.11
N GLY A 162 -4.84 -3.07 4.94
CA GLY A 162 -4.17 -2.19 5.89
C GLY A 162 -2.65 -2.35 5.92
N THR A 163 -2.08 -3.18 5.04
CA THR A 163 -0.64 -3.44 4.98
C THR A 163 0.09 -2.22 4.41
N THR A 164 1.17 -1.82 5.08
CA THR A 164 2.05 -0.75 4.61
C THR A 164 3.02 -1.30 3.58
N MET A 165 3.26 -0.54 2.51
CA MET A 165 4.13 -0.89 1.39
C MET A 165 5.02 0.29 1.04
N LEU A 166 6.27 0.02 0.70
CA LEU A 166 7.25 1.02 0.28
C LEU A 166 7.39 1.03 -1.23
N MET A 167 7.37 2.23 -1.83
CA MET A 167 7.84 2.45 -3.20
C MET A 167 9.10 3.29 -3.18
N THR A 168 10.11 2.88 -3.94
CA THR A 168 11.34 3.64 -4.17
C THR A 168 11.61 3.79 -5.67
N PRO A 169 12.27 4.89 -6.12
CA PRO A 169 12.61 5.03 -7.53
C PRO A 169 13.49 3.88 -8.01
N LEU A 170 13.17 3.32 -9.19
CA LEU A 170 14.02 2.33 -9.81
C LEU A 170 15.32 3.02 -10.30
N PRO A 171 16.51 2.44 -10.07
CA PRO A 171 17.77 3.00 -10.55
C PRO A 171 17.75 3.27 -12.07
N GLU A 172 18.16 4.47 -12.49
CA GLU A 172 18.12 4.89 -13.91
C GLU A 172 19.12 4.11 -14.79
N ASN A 173 20.13 3.50 -14.21
CA ASN A 173 21.17 2.73 -14.90
C ASN A 173 20.82 1.26 -15.14
N LYS A 174 19.62 0.81 -14.75
CA LYS A 174 19.14 -0.57 -14.96
C LYS A 174 17.83 -0.57 -15.74
N THR A 175 17.68 -1.49 -16.66
CA THR A 175 16.36 -1.78 -17.25
C THR A 175 15.49 -2.55 -16.27
N TRP A 176 14.17 -2.52 -16.45
CA TRP A 176 13.24 -3.31 -15.66
C TRP A 176 13.54 -4.82 -15.72
N LYS A 177 13.91 -5.28 -16.92
CA LYS A 177 14.26 -6.68 -17.12
C LYS A 177 15.49 -7.07 -16.31
N GLU A 178 16.57 -6.30 -16.39
CA GLU A 178 17.79 -6.53 -15.61
C GLU A 178 17.51 -6.53 -14.11
N TYR A 179 16.73 -5.55 -13.62
CA TYR A 179 16.36 -5.49 -12.21
C TYR A 179 15.58 -6.74 -11.74
N LEU A 180 14.57 -7.18 -12.50
CA LEU A 180 13.81 -8.38 -12.16
C LEU A 180 14.63 -9.67 -12.34
N ASP A 181 15.54 -9.74 -13.29
CA ASP A 181 16.46 -10.89 -13.45
C ASP A 181 17.38 -11.02 -12.24
N GLU A 182 17.91 -9.90 -11.71
CA GLU A 182 18.71 -9.90 -10.47
C GLU A 182 17.88 -10.34 -9.27
N VAL A 183 16.66 -9.81 -9.08
CA VAL A 183 15.75 -10.24 -8.00
C VAL A 183 15.47 -11.74 -8.07
N LYS A 184 15.22 -12.29 -9.27
CA LYS A 184 15.00 -13.71 -9.47
C LYS A 184 16.26 -14.57 -9.25
N ALA A 185 17.42 -14.06 -9.57
CA ALA A 185 18.69 -14.73 -9.28
C ALA A 185 18.86 -14.89 -7.77
N VAL A 186 18.61 -13.81 -6.98
CA VAL A 186 18.61 -13.87 -5.51
C VAL A 186 17.57 -14.87 -5.00
N SER A 187 16.34 -14.82 -5.52
CA SER A 187 15.29 -15.77 -5.13
C SER A 187 15.69 -17.23 -5.38
N LYS A 188 16.34 -17.50 -6.51
CA LYS A 188 16.82 -18.84 -6.85
C LYS A 188 17.93 -19.33 -5.93
N GLU A 189 18.85 -18.45 -5.56
CA GLU A 189 19.96 -18.78 -4.65
C GLU A 189 19.49 -18.96 -3.21
N ALA A 190 18.51 -18.17 -2.78
CA ALA A 190 17.98 -18.12 -1.41
C ALA A 190 16.74 -19.00 -1.21
N SER A 191 16.52 -20.05 -2.00
CA SER A 191 15.33 -20.92 -1.92
C SER A 191 15.60 -22.39 -1.55
N PRO A 192 16.43 -22.72 -0.55
CA PRO A 192 16.34 -24.01 0.09
C PRO A 192 15.06 -24.07 0.93
N ALA A 193 14.40 -25.24 0.96
CA ALA A 193 13.15 -25.41 1.71
C ALA A 193 13.33 -25.38 3.22
N LEU A 194 14.54 -25.64 3.72
CA LEU A 194 14.87 -25.75 5.14
C LEU A 194 16.16 -25.02 5.47
N TYR A 195 16.18 -24.34 6.60
CA TYR A 195 17.33 -23.62 7.12
C TYR A 195 17.59 -24.00 8.58
N ASP A 196 18.85 -23.98 8.98
CA ASP A 196 19.27 -24.03 10.38
C ASP A 196 19.72 -22.64 10.81
N VAL A 197 19.06 -22.05 11.78
CA VAL A 197 19.51 -20.82 12.42
C VAL A 197 20.31 -21.16 13.67
N LYS A 198 21.58 -20.75 13.69
CA LYS A 198 22.51 -20.97 14.80
C LYS A 198 22.95 -19.66 15.40
N VAL A 199 23.07 -19.62 16.72
CA VAL A 199 23.73 -18.55 17.46
C VAL A 199 25.01 -19.13 18.08
N GLY A 200 26.16 -18.75 17.53
CA GLY A 200 27.42 -19.42 17.81
C GLY A 200 27.43 -20.85 17.27
N THR A 201 27.61 -21.85 18.13
CA THR A 201 27.59 -23.28 17.78
C THR A 201 26.26 -23.97 18.07
N GLU A 202 25.30 -23.26 18.70
CA GLU A 202 24.02 -23.83 19.12
C GLU A 202 22.95 -23.56 18.07
N LYS A 203 22.19 -24.61 17.70
CA LYS A 203 20.97 -24.49 16.91
C LYS A 203 19.88 -23.87 17.79
N LYS A 204 19.29 -22.77 17.35
CA LYS A 204 18.24 -22.04 18.10
C LYS A 204 16.85 -22.29 17.57
N TYR A 205 16.71 -22.46 16.25
CA TYR A 205 15.40 -22.54 15.60
C TYR A 205 15.45 -23.53 14.45
N ASP A 206 14.34 -24.23 14.24
CA ASP A 206 14.00 -24.83 12.97
C ASP A 206 13.33 -23.77 12.10
N VAL A 207 13.79 -23.61 10.88
CA VAL A 207 13.29 -22.59 9.96
C VAL A 207 12.84 -23.24 8.67
N GLU A 208 11.57 -23.02 8.32
CA GLU A 208 10.97 -23.43 7.06
C GLU A 208 10.65 -22.18 6.22
N GLN A 209 10.91 -22.23 4.91
CA GLN A 209 10.45 -21.20 3.99
C GLN A 209 9.12 -21.60 3.36
N LEU A 210 8.10 -20.78 3.58
CA LEU A 210 6.79 -20.91 2.95
C LEU A 210 6.48 -19.63 2.15
N TYR A 211 6.42 -19.75 0.82
CA TYR A 211 6.35 -18.56 -0.06
C TYR A 211 7.54 -17.62 0.18
N HIS A 212 7.29 -16.33 0.38
CA HIS A 212 8.32 -15.34 0.75
C HIS A 212 8.24 -15.02 2.26
N LYS A 213 8.23 -16.07 3.07
CA LYS A 213 8.15 -15.98 4.53
C LYS A 213 8.99 -17.10 5.16
N PHE A 214 9.77 -16.76 6.18
CA PHE A 214 10.33 -17.77 7.08
C PHE A 214 9.38 -18.03 8.24
N VAL A 215 9.21 -19.29 8.57
CA VAL A 215 8.52 -19.75 9.78
C VAL A 215 9.56 -20.30 10.72
N LEU A 216 9.82 -19.59 11.82
CA LEU A 216 10.73 -20.00 12.86
C LEU A 216 9.95 -20.82 13.89
N THR A 217 10.40 -22.07 14.16
CA THR A 217 9.83 -22.88 15.25
C THR A 217 10.79 -22.86 16.43
N HIS A 218 10.33 -22.31 17.56
CA HIS A 218 11.04 -22.25 18.81
C HIS A 218 11.07 -23.62 19.51
N GLU A 219 11.97 -23.81 20.50
CA GLU A 219 12.09 -25.05 21.26
C GLU A 219 10.81 -25.46 22.00
N ASP A 220 9.98 -24.48 22.38
CA ASP A 220 8.67 -24.68 23.04
C ASP A 220 7.53 -25.00 22.05
N GLY A 221 7.84 -25.06 20.75
CA GLY A 221 6.90 -25.32 19.67
C GLY A 221 6.12 -24.11 19.19
N THR A 222 6.35 -22.91 19.75
CA THR A 222 5.76 -21.68 19.23
C THR A 222 6.37 -21.30 17.89
N GLN A 223 5.60 -20.63 17.03
CA GLN A 223 6.03 -20.23 15.71
C GLN A 223 6.01 -18.70 15.56
N GLU A 224 7.02 -18.19 14.85
CA GLU A 224 7.14 -16.79 14.46
C GLU A 224 7.26 -16.70 12.94
N ASP A 225 6.45 -15.85 12.34
CA ASP A 225 6.46 -15.57 10.90
C ASP A 225 7.31 -14.35 10.59
N LEU A 226 8.29 -14.50 9.72
CA LEU A 226 9.14 -13.42 9.20
C LEU A 226 8.90 -13.23 7.71
N PRO A 227 7.90 -12.42 7.30
CA PRO A 227 7.66 -12.12 5.90
C PRO A 227 8.79 -11.27 5.33
N PHE A 228 9.18 -11.53 4.09
CA PHE A 228 10.25 -10.83 3.40
C PHE A 228 9.92 -10.63 1.92
N VAL A 229 10.67 -9.75 1.27
CA VAL A 229 10.70 -9.57 -0.19
C VAL A 229 12.12 -9.84 -0.70
N TYR A 230 12.24 -10.41 -1.89
CA TYR A 230 13.51 -10.49 -2.60
C TYR A 230 13.81 -9.13 -3.25
N THR A 231 15.04 -8.66 -3.07
CA THR A 231 15.60 -7.47 -3.70
C THR A 231 16.80 -7.83 -4.56
N THR A 232 17.41 -6.89 -5.26
CA THR A 232 18.66 -7.12 -6.01
C THR A 232 19.85 -7.45 -5.09
N ASP A 233 19.78 -7.05 -3.82
CA ASP A 233 20.88 -7.17 -2.86
C ASP A 233 20.70 -8.33 -1.86
N GLY A 234 19.56 -9.01 -1.89
CA GLY A 234 19.26 -10.11 -0.98
C GLY A 234 17.81 -10.15 -0.51
N ILE A 235 17.61 -10.64 0.69
CA ILE A 235 16.31 -10.73 1.37
C ILE A 235 16.14 -9.49 2.26
N LYS A 236 14.98 -8.82 2.13
CA LYS A 236 14.59 -7.71 3.02
C LYS A 236 13.33 -8.12 3.78
N PHE A 237 13.42 -8.15 5.11
CA PHE A 237 12.29 -8.43 5.97
C PHE A 237 11.29 -7.26 5.98
N TYR A 238 10.01 -7.59 6.21
CA TYR A 238 8.96 -6.59 6.36
C TYR A 238 9.20 -5.73 7.59
N GLU A 239 9.19 -4.43 7.39
CA GLU A 239 9.18 -3.41 8.43
C GLU A 239 7.90 -2.57 8.28
N PRO A 240 7.05 -2.43 9.34
CA PRO A 240 5.78 -1.72 9.26
C PRO A 240 5.92 -0.19 9.19
#